data_6fa349efa4f98ce119d9fd4f88afc795
#
_entry.id   6fa349efa4f98ce119d9fd4f88afc795
#
_cell.length_a   1.000
_cell.length_b   1.000
_cell.length_c   1.000
_cell.angle_alpha   90.00
_cell.angle_beta   90.00
_cell.angle_gamma   90.00
#
_symmetry.space_group_name_H-M   'P 1'
#
loop_
_entity.id
_entity.type
_entity.pdbx_description
1 polymer ?
#
loop_
_entity_poly.entity_id
_entity_poly.type
_entity_poly.pdbx_seq_one_letter_code
_entity_poly.pdbx_strand_id
1 'polypeptide(L)'
;IAPTILELAGVEPDGMLPISGRSIVNILRSEKNGIVDETRKYVFMGRERHSSSRWENLGYPQRAIRSREHLFIWNIKPERWPAGAPQAINNETGKVYPMYGIDEKGIHHSGWAFTDVDDAPSKSFLIENYKDPVIHPYFCMAYDKRPEFELYNVNDDPFCLHNLAGNANYVSVEKELKTALQNEMERSGDPRMIGPDKEIFETYIRYSPIRIFPKPDWEK
;
A
#
# COMPACT_ATOMS: atom_id res chain seq x y z
N ILE A 1 -7.48 13.11 -11.46
CA ILE A 1 -8.41 14.25 -11.27
C ILE A 1 -7.82 15.54 -11.87
N ALA A 2 -6.56 15.92 -11.61
CA ALA A 2 -5.98 17.18 -12.09
C ALA A 2 -6.22 17.46 -13.60
N PRO A 3 -5.94 16.53 -14.55
CA PRO A 3 -6.19 16.80 -15.96
C PRO A 3 -7.66 17.09 -16.27
N THR A 4 -8.58 16.46 -15.53
CA THR A 4 -10.02 16.68 -15.72
C THR A 4 -10.43 18.09 -15.28
N ILE A 5 -9.90 18.57 -14.18
CA ILE A 5 -10.18 19.92 -13.68
C ILE A 5 -9.60 20.96 -14.63
N LEU A 6 -8.36 20.77 -15.09
CA LEU A 6 -7.71 21.68 -16.04
C LEU A 6 -8.50 21.78 -17.37
N GLU A 7 -8.91 20.63 -17.92
CA GLU A 7 -9.72 20.60 -19.13
C GLU A 7 -11.08 21.29 -18.97
N LEU A 8 -11.76 21.04 -17.84
CA LEU A 8 -13.05 21.70 -17.54
C LEU A 8 -12.91 23.21 -17.36
N ALA A 9 -11.79 23.65 -16.80
CA ALA A 9 -11.49 25.05 -16.58
C ALA A 9 -10.91 25.74 -17.83
N GLY A 10 -10.53 25.00 -18.87
CA GLY A 10 -9.85 25.54 -20.05
C GLY A 10 -8.46 26.10 -19.74
N VAL A 11 -7.76 25.52 -18.77
CA VAL A 11 -6.44 25.97 -18.30
C VAL A 11 -5.38 24.94 -18.69
N GLU A 12 -4.28 25.42 -19.27
CA GLU A 12 -3.11 24.60 -19.55
C GLU A 12 -2.29 24.33 -18.27
N PRO A 13 -1.58 23.19 -18.19
CA PRO A 13 -0.81 22.79 -17.00
C PRO A 13 0.56 23.51 -16.90
N ASP A 14 0.61 24.81 -17.20
CA ASP A 14 1.84 25.60 -17.19
C ASP A 14 2.49 25.60 -15.79
N GLY A 15 3.80 25.35 -15.75
CA GLY A 15 4.56 25.27 -14.49
C GLY A 15 4.37 24.00 -13.67
N MET A 16 3.56 23.07 -14.14
CA MET A 16 3.38 21.77 -13.50
C MET A 16 4.39 20.74 -14.03
N LEU A 17 4.76 19.76 -13.19
CA LEU A 17 5.46 18.57 -13.67
C LEU A 17 4.56 17.79 -14.65
N PRO A 18 5.14 16.96 -15.55
CA PRO A 18 4.37 16.15 -16.49
C PRO A 18 3.29 15.32 -15.78
N ILE A 19 2.05 15.45 -16.22
CA ILE A 19 0.91 14.76 -15.62
C ILE A 19 0.79 13.37 -16.28
N SER A 20 0.92 12.31 -15.49
CA SER A 20 0.80 10.93 -15.97
C SER A 20 -0.65 10.49 -16.20
N GLY A 21 -1.61 11.10 -15.50
CA GLY A 21 -3.04 10.78 -15.65
C GLY A 21 -3.67 11.40 -16.90
N ARG A 22 -4.87 10.90 -17.25
CA ARG A 22 -5.69 11.41 -18.37
C ARG A 22 -7.01 11.98 -17.87
N SER A 23 -7.50 13.02 -18.52
CA SER A 23 -8.82 13.59 -18.24
C SER A 23 -9.93 12.56 -18.47
N ILE A 24 -10.97 12.61 -17.65
CA ILE A 24 -12.19 11.81 -17.78
C ILE A 24 -13.40 12.64 -18.23
N VAL A 25 -13.19 13.85 -18.78
CA VAL A 25 -14.30 14.73 -19.24
C VAL A 25 -15.15 14.04 -20.30
N ASN A 26 -14.52 13.28 -21.20
CA ASN A 26 -15.24 12.48 -22.20
C ASN A 26 -16.19 11.44 -21.56
N ILE A 27 -15.80 10.87 -20.41
CA ILE A 27 -16.63 9.91 -19.67
C ILE A 27 -17.76 10.67 -18.95
N LEU A 28 -17.43 11.78 -18.29
CA LEU A 28 -18.41 12.59 -17.55
C LEU A 28 -19.52 13.18 -18.43
N ARG A 29 -19.21 13.47 -19.71
CA ARG A 29 -20.16 14.01 -20.69
C ARG A 29 -20.88 12.94 -21.51
N SER A 30 -20.54 11.68 -21.31
CA SER A 30 -21.14 10.58 -22.08
C SER A 30 -22.53 10.23 -21.55
N GLU A 31 -23.47 10.03 -22.46
CA GLU A 31 -24.78 9.47 -22.16
C GLU A 31 -24.79 7.93 -22.20
N LYS A 32 -23.65 7.30 -22.57
CA LYS A 32 -23.52 5.84 -22.63
C LYS A 32 -23.42 5.24 -21.22
N ASN A 33 -24.09 4.12 -21.03
CA ASN A 33 -23.92 3.28 -19.85
C ASN A 33 -22.80 2.24 -20.08
N GLY A 34 -22.15 1.79 -19.00
CA GLY A 34 -21.08 0.80 -19.05
C GLY A 34 -19.74 1.42 -19.46
N ILE A 35 -19.02 0.75 -20.36
CA ILE A 35 -17.67 1.16 -20.74
C ILE A 35 -17.74 2.24 -21.82
N VAL A 36 -17.34 3.44 -21.46
CA VAL A 36 -17.32 4.61 -22.36
C VAL A 36 -15.99 4.70 -23.12
N ASP A 37 -14.88 4.38 -22.46
CA ASP A 37 -13.51 4.47 -23.01
C ASP A 37 -12.79 3.12 -22.89
N GLU A 38 -12.80 2.35 -23.99
CA GLU A 38 -12.13 1.05 -24.08
C GLU A 38 -10.60 1.11 -23.99
N THR A 39 -10.00 2.30 -24.17
CA THR A 39 -8.55 2.47 -24.05
C THR A 39 -8.09 2.47 -22.59
N ARG A 40 -9.00 2.61 -21.64
CA ARG A 40 -8.72 2.59 -20.18
C ARG A 40 -8.81 1.17 -19.64
N LYS A 41 -7.84 0.33 -20.01
CA LYS A 41 -7.79 -1.07 -19.58
C LYS A 41 -7.34 -1.22 -18.14
N TYR A 42 -6.47 -0.33 -17.64
CA TYR A 42 -5.82 -0.43 -16.36
C TYR A 42 -5.91 0.86 -15.56
N VAL A 43 -5.92 0.68 -14.22
CA VAL A 43 -5.67 1.73 -13.24
C VAL A 43 -4.40 1.36 -12.48
N PHE A 44 -3.49 2.31 -12.35
CA PHE A 44 -2.23 2.15 -11.62
C PHE A 44 -2.27 2.89 -10.30
N MET A 45 -1.68 2.28 -9.29
CA MET A 45 -1.64 2.81 -7.93
C MET A 45 -0.25 2.62 -7.34
N GLY A 46 0.15 3.54 -6.46
CA GLY A 46 1.41 3.45 -5.77
C GLY A 46 1.35 4.07 -4.38
N ARG A 47 2.13 3.52 -3.46
CA ARG A 47 2.34 4.04 -2.12
C ARG A 47 3.80 3.86 -1.75
N GLU A 48 4.41 4.87 -1.14
CA GLU A 48 5.72 4.75 -0.50
C GLU A 48 5.56 4.72 1.01
N ARG A 49 4.69 5.59 1.53
CA ARG A 49 4.52 5.78 2.95
C ARG A 49 3.15 6.38 3.23
N HIS A 50 2.54 5.95 4.32
CA HIS A 50 1.38 6.63 4.88
C HIS A 50 1.82 7.50 6.06
N SER A 51 2.45 6.91 7.08
CA SER A 51 2.90 7.63 8.27
C SER A 51 4.30 7.17 8.74
N SER A 52 4.80 7.79 9.83
CA SER A 52 6.07 7.41 10.48
C SER A 52 5.82 6.33 11.53
N SER A 53 5.44 5.15 11.08
CA SER A 53 4.96 4.05 11.92
C SER A 53 5.86 2.80 11.90
N ARG A 54 7.05 2.89 11.28
CA ARG A 54 8.03 1.80 11.23
C ARG A 54 9.35 2.22 11.81
N TRP A 55 10.13 1.23 12.27
CA TRP A 55 11.49 1.45 12.73
C TRP A 55 12.32 2.14 11.65
N GLU A 56 13.30 2.94 12.07
CA GLU A 56 14.15 3.72 11.18
C GLU A 56 13.37 4.65 10.23
N ASN A 57 12.11 4.88 10.57
CA ASN A 57 11.18 5.67 9.76
C ASN A 57 11.02 5.15 8.32
N LEU A 58 11.11 3.84 8.11
CA LEU A 58 10.98 3.21 6.81
C LEU A 58 9.55 3.28 6.27
N GLY A 59 9.41 3.37 4.95
CA GLY A 59 8.14 3.27 4.26
C GLY A 59 7.68 1.82 4.07
N TYR A 60 6.50 1.65 3.46
CA TYR A 60 6.04 0.38 2.91
C TYR A 60 5.68 0.60 1.44
N PRO A 61 6.68 0.48 0.55
CA PRO A 61 6.48 0.76 -0.86
C PRO A 61 5.66 -0.34 -1.54
N GLN A 62 4.62 0.09 -2.24
CA GLN A 62 3.76 -0.78 -3.05
C GLN A 62 3.52 -0.15 -4.42
N ARG A 63 3.37 -0.98 -5.43
CA ARG A 63 2.82 -0.63 -6.74
C ARG A 63 1.72 -1.63 -7.08
N ALA A 64 0.67 -1.15 -7.70
CA ALA A 64 -0.42 -2.03 -8.07
C ALA A 64 -1.02 -1.64 -9.43
N ILE A 65 -1.58 -2.64 -10.08
CA ILE A 65 -2.34 -2.50 -11.32
C ILE A 65 -3.68 -3.22 -11.18
N ARG A 66 -4.74 -2.54 -11.55
CA ARG A 66 -6.10 -3.04 -11.55
C ARG A 66 -6.63 -3.10 -12.98
N SER A 67 -6.97 -4.29 -13.45
CA SER A 67 -7.82 -4.49 -14.62
C SER A 67 -9.29 -4.54 -14.20
N ARG A 68 -10.19 -4.93 -15.09
CA ARG A 68 -11.61 -5.13 -14.73
C ARG A 68 -11.80 -6.32 -13.79
N GLU A 69 -11.03 -7.38 -14.01
CA GLU A 69 -11.22 -8.66 -13.34
C GLU A 69 -10.17 -8.92 -12.25
N HIS A 70 -8.97 -8.37 -12.41
CA HIS A 70 -7.84 -8.71 -11.56
C HIS A 70 -7.18 -7.50 -10.93
N LEU A 71 -6.71 -7.68 -9.71
CA LEU A 71 -5.82 -6.77 -9.00
C LEU A 71 -4.48 -7.49 -8.78
N PHE A 72 -3.38 -6.88 -9.26
CA PHE A 72 -2.03 -7.34 -8.99
C PHE A 72 -1.29 -6.29 -8.16
N ILE A 73 -0.64 -6.73 -7.08
CA ILE A 73 0.12 -5.87 -6.16
C ILE A 73 1.55 -6.37 -6.10
N TRP A 74 2.50 -5.46 -6.19
CA TRP A 74 3.91 -5.68 -5.91
C TRP A 74 4.29 -4.97 -4.60
N ASN A 75 4.57 -5.75 -3.57
CA ASN A 75 5.14 -5.31 -2.31
C ASN A 75 6.66 -5.26 -2.47
N ILE A 76 7.23 -4.07 -2.67
CA ILE A 76 8.64 -3.90 -3.04
C ILE A 76 9.58 -4.25 -1.88
N LYS A 77 9.12 -4.10 -0.65
CA LYS A 77 9.84 -4.44 0.59
C LYS A 77 8.97 -5.36 1.46
N PRO A 78 8.76 -6.61 1.03
CA PRO A 78 7.84 -7.54 1.69
C PRO A 78 8.29 -7.96 3.09
N GLU A 79 9.58 -7.77 3.41
CA GLU A 79 10.14 -8.00 4.75
C GLU A 79 9.64 -7.00 5.81
N ARG A 80 9.01 -5.89 5.41
CA ARG A 80 8.50 -4.86 6.32
C ARG A 80 7.06 -5.12 6.74
N TRP A 81 6.68 -4.53 7.87
CA TRP A 81 5.31 -4.61 8.39
C TRP A 81 4.39 -3.62 7.66
N PRO A 82 3.33 -4.07 6.98
CA PRO A 82 2.48 -3.20 6.15
C PRO A 82 1.64 -2.22 6.97
N ALA A 83 1.21 -2.66 8.16
CA ALA A 83 0.36 -1.89 9.08
C ALA A 83 1.16 -1.00 10.07
N GLY A 84 2.48 -0.88 9.88
CA GLY A 84 3.38 -0.29 10.85
C GLY A 84 4.04 -1.34 11.74
N ALA A 85 5.08 -0.94 12.49
CA ALA A 85 5.78 -1.84 13.39
C ALA A 85 4.84 -2.45 14.44
N PRO A 86 5.06 -3.73 14.83
CA PRO A 86 4.25 -4.37 15.86
C PRO A 86 4.54 -3.83 17.27
N GLN A 87 5.52 -2.94 17.39
CA GLN A 87 5.86 -2.19 18.59
C GLN A 87 6.17 -0.74 18.20
N ALA A 88 5.68 0.21 18.97
CA ALA A 88 6.10 1.60 18.89
C ALA A 88 7.11 1.91 20.00
N ILE A 89 7.74 3.09 19.91
CA ILE A 89 8.59 3.62 21.00
C ILE A 89 7.80 4.64 21.82
N ASN A 90 8.01 4.62 23.12
CA ASN A 90 7.59 5.72 23.99
C ASN A 90 8.56 6.89 23.80
N ASN A 91 8.09 7.98 23.25
CA ASN A 91 8.93 9.14 22.92
C ASN A 91 9.53 9.86 24.16
N GLU A 92 8.89 9.72 25.32
CA GLU A 92 9.36 10.35 26.57
C GLU A 92 10.46 9.53 27.24
N THR A 93 10.28 8.21 27.26
CA THR A 93 11.19 7.30 28.00
C THR A 93 12.20 6.60 27.10
N GLY A 94 12.03 6.62 25.77
CA GLY A 94 12.84 5.88 24.82
C GLY A 94 12.63 4.35 24.86
N LYS A 95 11.66 3.87 25.63
CA LYS A 95 11.40 2.42 25.76
C LYS A 95 10.47 1.95 24.64
N VAL A 96 10.73 0.75 24.15
CA VAL A 96 9.84 0.05 23.22
C VAL A 96 8.60 -0.44 23.96
N TYR A 97 7.42 -0.17 23.43
CA TYR A 97 6.15 -0.66 23.97
C TYR A 97 6.04 -2.19 23.85
N PRO A 98 5.14 -2.83 24.60
CA PRO A 98 4.90 -4.27 24.47
C PRO A 98 4.54 -4.68 23.04
N MET A 99 4.83 -5.95 22.70
CA MET A 99 4.47 -6.54 21.42
C MET A 99 2.95 -6.39 21.18
N TYR A 100 2.60 -5.99 19.97
CA TYR A 100 1.21 -5.73 19.53
C TYR A 100 0.48 -4.65 20.35
N GLY A 101 1.20 -3.90 21.20
CA GLY A 101 0.62 -2.89 22.07
C GLY A 101 -0.23 -3.46 23.20
N ILE A 102 -0.07 -4.74 23.57
CA ILE A 102 -0.85 -5.39 24.61
C ILE A 102 -0.12 -5.22 25.95
N ASP A 103 -0.77 -4.61 26.94
CA ASP A 103 -0.23 -4.44 28.28
C ASP A 103 -0.28 -5.73 29.12
N GLU A 104 0.22 -5.66 30.35
CA GLU A 104 0.25 -6.78 31.28
C GLU A 104 -1.14 -7.32 31.66
N LYS A 105 -2.19 -6.52 31.45
CA LYS A 105 -3.59 -6.90 31.67
C LYS A 105 -4.25 -7.50 30.43
N GLY A 106 -3.52 -7.58 29.29
CA GLY A 106 -4.03 -8.06 28.02
C GLY A 106 -4.84 -7.03 27.25
N ILE A 107 -4.76 -5.75 27.61
CA ILE A 107 -5.50 -4.67 26.94
C ILE A 107 -4.63 -4.07 25.84
N HIS A 108 -5.19 -3.92 24.62
CA HIS A 108 -4.54 -3.26 23.51
C HIS A 108 -4.61 -1.73 23.63
N HIS A 109 -3.47 -1.10 23.41
CA HIS A 109 -3.32 0.35 23.29
C HIS A 109 -2.96 0.70 21.85
N SER A 110 -3.88 1.31 21.14
CA SER A 110 -3.82 1.52 19.68
C SER A 110 -2.59 2.30 19.20
N GLY A 111 -2.11 3.24 20.00
CA GLY A 111 -0.90 4.01 19.71
C GLY A 111 0.42 3.26 19.94
N TRP A 112 0.40 2.03 20.46
CA TRP A 112 1.60 1.28 20.84
C TRP A 112 2.06 0.28 19.80
N ALA A 113 1.21 -0.03 18.81
CA ALA A 113 1.55 -0.93 17.72
C ALA A 113 0.71 -0.66 16.48
N PHE A 114 1.23 -1.07 15.31
CA PHE A 114 0.54 -1.01 14.02
C PHE A 114 -0.08 0.38 13.76
N THR A 115 0.74 1.42 13.96
CA THR A 115 0.27 2.81 13.98
C THR A 115 0.02 3.41 12.58
N ASP A 116 0.14 2.63 11.53
CA ASP A 116 -0.33 2.96 10.17
C ASP A 116 -1.83 2.67 10.01
N VAL A 117 -2.42 1.96 10.95
CA VAL A 117 -3.86 1.70 11.05
C VAL A 117 -4.44 2.56 12.16
N ASP A 118 -5.47 3.32 11.83
CA ASP A 118 -6.18 4.18 12.76
C ASP A 118 -6.81 3.38 13.90
N ASP A 119 -7.04 4.06 15.01
CA ASP A 119 -7.68 3.46 16.17
C ASP A 119 -9.15 3.14 15.87
N ALA A 120 -9.53 1.90 16.18
CA ALA A 120 -10.88 1.42 16.00
C ALA A 120 -11.13 0.19 16.90
N PRO A 121 -12.38 -0.05 17.34
CA PRO A 121 -12.72 -1.24 18.10
C PRO A 121 -12.36 -2.55 17.38
N SER A 122 -12.46 -2.61 16.05
CA SER A 122 -12.05 -3.75 15.24
C SER A 122 -10.54 -4.00 15.28
N LYS A 123 -9.72 -2.95 15.33
CA LYS A 123 -8.27 -3.06 15.51
C LYS A 123 -7.96 -3.73 16.84
N SER A 124 -8.51 -3.22 17.94
CA SER A 124 -8.31 -3.78 19.29
C SER A 124 -8.81 -5.22 19.37
N PHE A 125 -10.00 -5.49 18.84
CA PHE A 125 -10.57 -6.84 18.84
C PHE A 125 -9.66 -7.86 18.15
N LEU A 126 -9.15 -7.57 16.96
CA LEU A 126 -8.28 -8.48 16.22
C LEU A 126 -6.94 -8.71 16.94
N ILE A 127 -6.39 -7.64 17.54
CA ILE A 127 -5.10 -7.72 18.22
C ILE A 127 -5.23 -8.43 19.58
N GLU A 128 -6.23 -8.11 20.39
CA GLU A 128 -6.46 -8.77 21.69
C GLU A 128 -6.75 -10.27 21.54
N ASN A 129 -7.36 -10.66 20.42
CA ASN A 129 -7.73 -12.06 20.15
C ASN A 129 -6.82 -12.75 19.13
N TYR A 130 -5.60 -12.24 18.88
CA TYR A 130 -4.71 -12.76 17.84
C TYR A 130 -4.31 -14.24 17.98
N LYS A 131 -4.43 -14.81 19.18
CA LYS A 131 -4.17 -16.23 19.50
C LYS A 131 -5.38 -17.14 19.29
N ASP A 132 -6.58 -16.58 19.15
CA ASP A 132 -7.79 -17.36 18.88
C ASP A 132 -7.71 -17.97 17.47
N PRO A 133 -7.86 -19.30 17.30
CA PRO A 133 -7.74 -19.95 15.99
C PRO A 133 -8.71 -19.44 14.94
N VAL A 134 -9.87 -18.91 15.34
CA VAL A 134 -10.87 -18.34 14.43
C VAL A 134 -10.48 -16.91 14.00
N ILE A 135 -9.89 -16.15 14.91
CA ILE A 135 -9.54 -14.75 14.70
C ILE A 135 -8.15 -14.59 14.07
N HIS A 136 -7.23 -15.49 14.37
CA HIS A 136 -5.84 -15.44 13.91
C HIS A 136 -5.68 -15.23 12.39
N PRO A 137 -6.42 -15.89 11.49
CA PRO A 137 -6.33 -15.63 10.06
C PRO A 137 -6.64 -14.18 9.68
N TYR A 138 -7.62 -13.55 10.33
CA TYR A 138 -7.99 -12.15 10.11
C TYR A 138 -6.93 -11.19 10.66
N PHE A 139 -6.35 -11.52 11.82
CA PHE A 139 -5.19 -10.78 12.34
C PHE A 139 -4.03 -10.82 11.33
N CYS A 140 -3.68 -12.00 10.79
CA CYS A 140 -2.63 -12.12 9.79
C CYS A 140 -2.95 -11.31 8.53
N MET A 141 -4.18 -11.38 8.03
CA MET A 141 -4.61 -10.60 6.87
C MET A 141 -4.54 -9.08 7.09
N ALA A 142 -4.76 -8.61 8.32
CA ALA A 142 -4.76 -7.19 8.64
C ALA A 142 -3.35 -6.64 8.91
N TYR A 143 -2.49 -7.40 9.58
CA TYR A 143 -1.27 -6.86 10.21
C TYR A 143 0.02 -7.55 9.80
N ASP A 144 -0.02 -8.83 9.38
CA ASP A 144 1.20 -9.59 9.11
C ASP A 144 1.89 -9.17 7.80
N LYS A 145 3.16 -9.55 7.68
CA LYS A 145 3.98 -9.31 6.49
C LYS A 145 3.33 -9.93 5.24
N ARG A 146 3.42 -9.22 4.12
CA ARG A 146 2.84 -9.65 2.85
C ARG A 146 3.86 -10.38 2.00
N PRO A 147 3.44 -11.29 1.11
CA PRO A 147 4.31 -11.80 0.06
C PRO A 147 4.73 -10.69 -0.90
N GLU A 148 5.77 -10.90 -1.67
CA GLU A 148 6.25 -9.94 -2.68
C GLU A 148 5.17 -9.63 -3.71
N PHE A 149 4.43 -10.64 -4.16
CA PHE A 149 3.36 -10.49 -5.15
C PHE A 149 2.02 -10.98 -4.59
N GLU A 150 0.98 -10.20 -4.90
CA GLU A 150 -0.39 -10.59 -4.64
C GLU A 150 -1.21 -10.44 -5.92
N LEU A 151 -2.06 -11.42 -6.20
CA LEU A 151 -2.97 -11.42 -7.34
C LEU A 151 -4.37 -11.85 -6.87
N TYR A 152 -5.38 -11.11 -7.24
CA TYR A 152 -6.76 -11.38 -6.87
C TYR A 152 -7.68 -11.32 -8.08
N ASN A 153 -8.61 -12.26 -8.22
CA ASN A 153 -9.76 -12.12 -9.12
C ASN A 153 -10.89 -11.43 -8.36
N VAL A 154 -11.10 -10.16 -8.62
CA VAL A 154 -12.00 -9.33 -7.83
C VAL A 154 -13.48 -9.49 -8.19
N ASN A 155 -13.80 -10.27 -9.23
CA ASN A 155 -15.17 -10.67 -9.52
C ASN A 155 -15.59 -11.85 -8.64
N ASP A 156 -14.67 -12.80 -8.44
CA ASP A 156 -14.91 -14.00 -7.64
C ASP A 156 -14.59 -13.77 -6.15
N ASP A 157 -13.60 -12.92 -5.89
CA ASP A 157 -13.13 -12.58 -4.55
C ASP A 157 -13.05 -11.04 -4.39
N PRO A 158 -14.19 -10.35 -4.25
CA PRO A 158 -14.23 -8.89 -4.17
C PRO A 158 -13.56 -8.32 -2.91
N PHE A 159 -13.31 -9.16 -1.91
CA PHE A 159 -12.63 -8.79 -0.66
C PHE A 159 -11.12 -9.07 -0.68
N CYS A 160 -10.59 -9.65 -1.78
CA CYS A 160 -9.17 -9.96 -1.92
C CYS A 160 -8.61 -10.82 -0.78
N LEU A 161 -9.32 -11.90 -0.43
CA LEU A 161 -8.96 -12.80 0.67
C LEU A 161 -8.04 -13.94 0.22
N HIS A 162 -8.06 -14.30 -1.07
CA HIS A 162 -7.34 -15.46 -1.61
C HIS A 162 -6.30 -15.01 -2.64
N ASN A 163 -5.05 -14.96 -2.21
CA ASN A 163 -3.93 -14.62 -3.10
C ASN A 163 -3.69 -15.74 -4.13
N LEU A 164 -3.80 -15.41 -5.41
CA LEU A 164 -3.62 -16.29 -6.56
C LEU A 164 -2.22 -16.22 -7.18
N ALA A 165 -1.33 -15.35 -6.67
CA ALA A 165 0.03 -15.22 -7.18
C ALA A 165 0.77 -16.56 -7.07
N GLY A 166 1.47 -16.94 -8.15
CA GLY A 166 2.15 -18.24 -8.24
C GLY A 166 1.24 -19.44 -8.52
N ASN A 167 -0.07 -19.28 -8.61
CA ASN A 167 -0.98 -20.36 -9.00
C ASN A 167 -0.86 -20.67 -10.50
N ALA A 168 -0.64 -21.93 -10.85
CA ALA A 168 -0.43 -22.38 -12.22
C ALA A 168 -1.54 -21.95 -13.21
N ASN A 169 -2.78 -21.84 -12.75
CA ASN A 169 -3.91 -21.41 -13.58
C ASN A 169 -3.90 -19.93 -13.93
N TYR A 170 -3.13 -19.12 -13.20
CA TYR A 170 -3.10 -17.64 -13.33
C TYR A 170 -1.76 -17.09 -13.82
N VAL A 171 -0.79 -17.95 -14.17
CA VAL A 171 0.57 -17.54 -14.61
C VAL A 171 0.54 -16.54 -15.77
N SER A 172 -0.34 -16.74 -16.76
CA SER A 172 -0.45 -15.83 -17.90
C SER A 172 -0.97 -14.45 -17.48
N VAL A 173 -1.98 -14.40 -16.64
CA VAL A 173 -2.59 -13.17 -16.11
C VAL A 173 -1.58 -12.42 -15.23
N GLU A 174 -0.92 -13.14 -14.32
CA GLU A 174 0.13 -12.56 -13.46
C GLU A 174 1.25 -11.94 -14.29
N LYS A 175 1.76 -12.66 -15.30
CA LYS A 175 2.79 -12.15 -16.21
C LYS A 175 2.33 -10.92 -16.99
N GLU A 176 1.11 -10.94 -17.53
CA GLU A 176 0.54 -9.80 -18.25
C GLU A 176 0.50 -8.55 -17.37
N LEU A 177 -0.11 -8.67 -16.19
CA LEU A 177 -0.29 -7.53 -15.28
C LEU A 177 1.05 -7.03 -14.72
N LYS A 178 1.97 -7.93 -14.39
CA LYS A 178 3.32 -7.57 -13.96
C LYS A 178 4.05 -6.79 -15.04
N THR A 179 4.00 -7.26 -16.29
CA THR A 179 4.65 -6.58 -17.42
C THR A 179 4.00 -5.21 -17.66
N ALA A 180 2.68 -5.12 -17.63
CA ALA A 180 1.97 -3.85 -17.82
C ALA A 180 2.30 -2.84 -16.71
N LEU A 181 2.41 -3.30 -15.45
CA LEU A 181 2.83 -2.46 -14.33
C LEU A 181 4.25 -1.95 -14.51
N GLN A 182 5.20 -2.83 -14.86
CA GLN A 182 6.60 -2.46 -15.09
C GLN A 182 6.75 -1.43 -16.22
N ASN A 183 6.07 -1.65 -17.35
CA ASN A 183 6.07 -0.71 -18.47
C ASN A 183 5.52 0.67 -18.07
N GLU A 184 4.49 0.70 -17.22
CA GLU A 184 3.95 1.98 -16.72
C GLU A 184 4.91 2.67 -15.76
N MET A 185 5.58 1.91 -14.88
CA MET A 185 6.60 2.46 -13.97
C MET A 185 7.77 3.06 -14.77
N GLU A 186 8.23 2.38 -15.82
CA GLU A 186 9.27 2.90 -16.72
C GLU A 186 8.80 4.16 -17.44
N ARG A 187 7.60 4.11 -18.04
CA ARG A 187 7.00 5.23 -18.78
C ARG A 187 6.81 6.48 -17.92
N SER A 188 6.40 6.28 -16.66
CA SER A 188 6.15 7.37 -15.71
C SER A 188 7.39 7.88 -14.99
N GLY A 189 8.54 7.22 -15.18
CA GLY A 189 9.77 7.61 -14.52
C GLY A 189 9.81 7.23 -13.04
N ASP A 190 9.17 6.10 -12.66
CA ASP A 190 9.16 5.66 -11.26
C ASP A 190 10.58 5.35 -10.77
N PRO A 191 11.10 6.05 -9.75
CA PRO A 191 12.47 5.84 -9.28
C PRO A 191 12.74 4.40 -8.80
N ARG A 192 11.72 3.69 -8.28
CA ARG A 192 11.88 2.28 -7.87
C ARG A 192 12.19 1.35 -9.03
N MET A 193 11.86 1.76 -10.25
CA MET A 193 12.09 0.96 -11.45
C MET A 193 13.33 1.40 -12.21
N ILE A 194 13.43 2.68 -12.55
CA ILE A 194 14.46 3.18 -13.46
C ILE A 194 15.70 3.72 -12.77
N GLY A 195 15.63 4.07 -11.50
CA GLY A 195 16.73 4.70 -10.80
C GLY A 195 16.98 6.17 -11.22
N PRO A 196 18.17 6.74 -11.07
CA PRO A 196 19.46 6.08 -10.76
C PRO A 196 19.56 5.51 -9.34
N ASP A 197 18.76 6.00 -8.40
CA ASP A 197 18.71 5.50 -7.03
C ASP A 197 17.32 4.94 -6.72
N LYS A 198 17.20 3.61 -6.78
CA LYS A 198 15.94 2.91 -6.46
C LYS A 198 15.58 2.99 -4.99
N GLU A 199 16.50 3.38 -4.13
CA GLU A 199 16.32 3.55 -2.69
C GLU A 199 16.13 5.03 -2.30
N ILE A 200 15.95 5.94 -3.25
CA ILE A 200 15.82 7.39 -2.99
C ILE A 200 14.75 7.71 -1.94
N PHE A 201 13.64 6.96 -1.90
CA PHE A 201 12.58 7.17 -0.93
C PHE A 201 12.95 6.75 0.51
N GLU A 202 14.05 6.02 0.69
CA GLU A 202 14.58 5.66 2.01
C GLU A 202 15.50 6.74 2.56
N THR A 203 16.15 7.48 1.67
CA THR A 203 17.28 8.38 2.00
C THR A 203 16.96 9.85 1.87
N TYR A 204 15.87 10.26 1.20
CA TYR A 204 15.58 11.69 0.98
C TYR A 204 15.28 12.42 2.29
N ILE A 205 15.68 13.69 2.33
CA ILE A 205 15.49 14.56 3.49
C ILE A 205 14.00 14.88 3.67
N ARG A 206 13.53 14.80 4.91
CA ARG A 206 12.18 15.16 5.32
C ARG A 206 12.21 16.39 6.20
N TYR A 207 11.29 17.30 5.96
CA TYR A 207 11.22 18.59 6.67
C TYR A 207 10.28 18.57 7.88
N SER A 208 9.42 17.57 8.02
CA SER A 208 8.54 17.43 9.18
C SER A 208 9.24 16.68 10.32
N PRO A 209 8.90 16.97 11.60
CA PRO A 209 9.32 16.17 12.72
C PRO A 209 8.93 14.71 12.52
N ILE A 210 9.90 13.81 12.61
CA ILE A 210 9.70 12.40 12.32
C ILE A 210 10.13 11.59 13.52
N ARG A 211 9.27 10.68 13.95
CA ARG A 211 9.64 9.66 14.93
C ARG A 211 10.58 8.67 14.26
N ILE A 212 11.82 8.59 14.77
CA ILE A 212 12.78 7.59 14.34
C ILE A 212 13.08 6.75 15.56
N PHE A 213 12.92 5.43 15.46
CA PHE A 213 13.32 4.51 16.49
C PHE A 213 14.05 3.31 15.87
N PRO A 214 15.04 2.73 16.58
CA PRO A 214 15.88 1.69 16.02
C PRO A 214 15.10 0.40 15.76
N LYS A 215 15.61 -0.37 14.81
CA LYS A 215 15.12 -1.72 14.59
C LYS A 215 15.50 -2.59 15.80
N PRO A 216 14.56 -3.33 16.41
CA PRO A 216 14.88 -4.17 17.54
C PRO A 216 15.69 -5.40 17.13
N ASP A 217 16.48 -5.93 18.08
CA ASP A 217 17.41 -7.04 17.81
C ASP A 217 16.73 -8.33 17.34
N TRP A 218 15.48 -8.55 17.75
CA TRP A 218 14.71 -9.73 17.33
C TRP A 218 14.21 -9.69 15.89
N GLU A 219 14.28 -8.53 15.22
CA GLU A 219 13.84 -8.34 13.82
C GLU A 219 15.01 -8.47 12.82
N LYS A 220 16.18 -8.92 13.27
CA LYS A 220 17.39 -9.09 12.42
C LYS A 220 17.22 -10.12 11.32
#